data_7ed73ae8cc1abf3dcf360e2f98b34a38
#
_entry.id   7ed73ae8cc1abf3dcf360e2f98b34a38
#
_cell.length_a   1.000
_cell.length_b   1.000
_cell.length_c   1.000
_cell.angle_alpha   90.00
_cell.angle_beta   90.00
_cell.angle_gamma   90.00
#
_symmetry.space_group_name_H-M   'P 1'
#
loop_
_entity.id
_entity.type
_entity.pdbx_description
1 polymer ?
#
loop_
_entity_poly.entity_id
_entity_poly.type
_entity_poly.pdbx_seq_one_letter_code
_entity_poly.pdbx_strand_id
1 'polypeptide(L)'
;MLTQLFQKSQLFVKNNNFKYQRYFIKKEKLEHRLSIILGARGIGKTITIAQYMSKCPKNKALYISLDDITTTALSIYEIAEAFELQGGELLCLDEIHKYDNWSQELKNIYDSFPKLKIIASGSSALEIHKGTHDLSRRSIVYKMVGMSFREFLELHYKFDLKNFTIEDILKNHQNIALDIIDKIEQKSHKIIALFREYLKFGYYPYFLSLPNETLFFKTLKQNINVSIESDLLNIYPSLNGRSIKKIKLLLSIIMQNVPFTPTLSILKKSIGVKDDRTIKEYLLHLEDAGLIKLLMKSSLSIKNLDKPEKIYLSNTNLMYITTPNIGNVRETLFLNQVSNYYQINSADTEKIYASKQGDFNIDNRYIFEIGGKNKSFKQIANLPDSFVVADDIELGFGNKIPLWLFGFLY
;
A
#
# COMPACT_ATOMS: atom_id res chain seq x y z
N MET A 1 -20.55 23.77 -18.50
CA MET A 1 -19.64 23.26 -17.46
C MET A 1 -19.94 21.79 -17.12
N LEU A 2 -21.07 21.47 -16.51
CA LEU A 2 -21.39 20.09 -16.07
C LEU A 2 -21.42 19.07 -17.21
N THR A 3 -21.93 19.43 -18.39
CA THR A 3 -21.93 18.57 -19.59
C THR A 3 -20.52 18.12 -19.98
N GLN A 4 -19.53 19.00 -19.91
CA GLN A 4 -18.12 18.66 -20.22
C GLN A 4 -17.53 17.74 -19.16
N LEU A 5 -17.84 17.95 -17.87
CA LEU A 5 -17.41 17.06 -16.79
C LEU A 5 -18.02 15.65 -16.96
N PHE A 6 -19.29 15.57 -17.34
CA PHE A 6 -19.92 14.27 -17.65
C PHE A 6 -19.27 13.55 -18.83
N GLN A 7 -18.95 14.26 -19.91
CA GLN A 7 -18.26 13.65 -21.05
C GLN A 7 -16.90 13.09 -20.65
N LYS A 8 -16.10 13.88 -19.91
CA LYS A 8 -14.81 13.43 -19.38
C LYS A 8 -14.98 12.20 -18.44
N SER A 9 -15.97 12.25 -17.56
CA SER A 9 -16.29 11.17 -16.62
C SER A 9 -16.67 9.88 -17.34
N GLN A 10 -17.52 9.94 -18.36
CA GLN A 10 -17.89 8.76 -19.15
C GLN A 10 -16.71 8.17 -19.92
N LEU A 11 -15.86 9.01 -20.49
CA LEU A 11 -14.65 8.58 -21.17
C LEU A 11 -13.67 7.92 -20.19
N PHE A 12 -13.54 8.50 -19.00
CA PHE A 12 -12.71 7.94 -17.91
C PHE A 12 -13.17 6.53 -17.55
N VAL A 13 -14.45 6.32 -17.27
CA VAL A 13 -14.99 5.00 -16.92
C VAL A 13 -14.80 4.02 -18.07
N LYS A 14 -15.07 4.42 -19.31
CA LYS A 14 -14.90 3.57 -20.49
C LYS A 14 -13.46 3.06 -20.63
N ASN A 15 -12.48 3.92 -20.38
CA ASN A 15 -11.06 3.61 -20.57
C ASN A 15 -10.44 2.84 -19.37
N ASN A 16 -11.06 2.90 -18.19
CA ASN A 16 -10.51 2.37 -16.95
C ASN A 16 -11.32 1.24 -16.31
N ASN A 17 -12.40 0.78 -16.95
CA ASN A 17 -13.20 -0.35 -16.46
C ASN A 17 -12.61 -1.69 -16.89
N PHE A 18 -11.51 -2.10 -16.26
CA PHE A 18 -10.87 -3.38 -16.49
C PHE A 18 -11.67 -4.55 -15.89
N LYS A 19 -11.62 -5.69 -16.56
CA LYS A 19 -12.36 -6.91 -16.12
C LYS A 19 -11.85 -7.45 -14.79
N TYR A 20 -10.54 -7.37 -14.52
CA TYR A 20 -9.96 -7.85 -13.27
C TYR A 20 -10.30 -6.90 -12.12
N GLN A 21 -10.81 -7.46 -11.04
CA GLN A 21 -11.14 -6.73 -9.81
C GLN A 21 -10.18 -7.15 -8.70
N ARG A 22 -9.52 -6.15 -8.10
CA ARG A 22 -8.65 -6.34 -6.95
C ARG A 22 -9.44 -6.77 -5.71
N TYR A 23 -8.70 -7.33 -4.71
CA TYR A 23 -9.27 -7.71 -3.41
C TYR A 23 -10.18 -6.62 -2.84
N PHE A 24 -9.80 -5.36 -3.00
CA PHE A 24 -10.50 -4.21 -2.44
C PHE A 24 -11.97 -4.15 -2.91
N ILE A 25 -12.23 -4.33 -4.20
CA ILE A 25 -13.60 -4.33 -4.76
C ILE A 25 -14.41 -5.56 -4.33
N LYS A 26 -13.71 -6.69 -4.14
CA LYS A 26 -14.36 -7.94 -3.70
C LYS A 26 -14.76 -7.87 -2.22
N LYS A 27 -13.95 -7.19 -1.39
CA LYS A 27 -14.11 -7.09 0.06
C LYS A 27 -14.95 -5.89 0.49
N GLU A 28 -14.61 -4.70 0.00
CA GLU A 28 -15.20 -3.44 0.45
C GLU A 28 -16.37 -3.05 -0.44
N LYS A 29 -17.56 -2.88 0.14
CA LYS A 29 -18.76 -2.45 -0.59
C LYS A 29 -18.91 -0.93 -0.63
N LEU A 30 -18.11 -0.19 0.16
CA LEU A 30 -18.20 1.27 0.31
C LEU A 30 -19.64 1.74 0.57
N GLU A 31 -20.34 1.08 1.49
CA GLU A 31 -21.76 1.37 1.77
C GLU A 31 -21.96 2.74 2.44
N HIS A 32 -20.93 3.23 3.13
CA HIS A 32 -20.99 4.53 3.79
C HIS A 32 -21.12 5.68 2.78
N ARG A 33 -21.87 6.72 3.13
CA ARG A 33 -22.20 7.83 2.24
C ARG A 33 -20.97 8.66 1.82
N LEU A 34 -19.96 8.81 2.71
CA LEU A 34 -18.66 9.38 2.39
C LEU A 34 -17.56 8.35 2.68
N SER A 35 -16.96 7.84 1.63
CA SER A 35 -15.86 6.85 1.69
C SER A 35 -14.59 7.46 1.12
N ILE A 36 -13.47 7.37 1.86
CA ILE A 36 -12.17 7.89 1.43
C ILE A 36 -11.21 6.71 1.26
N ILE A 37 -10.68 6.52 0.05
CA ILE A 37 -9.74 5.45 -0.30
C ILE A 37 -8.32 6.02 -0.26
N LEU A 38 -7.52 5.63 0.73
CA LEU A 38 -6.13 6.04 0.85
C LEU A 38 -5.17 4.91 0.47
N GLY A 39 -4.02 5.27 -0.07
CA GLY A 39 -2.99 4.31 -0.40
C GLY A 39 -1.89 4.88 -1.29
N ALA A 40 -0.75 4.17 -1.38
CA ALA A 40 0.41 4.61 -2.13
C ALA A 40 0.08 4.91 -3.62
N ARG A 41 0.91 5.74 -4.24
CA ARG A 41 0.76 6.05 -5.68
C ARG A 41 1.00 4.80 -6.53
N GLY A 42 0.15 4.59 -7.55
CA GLY A 42 0.32 3.50 -8.52
C GLY A 42 -0.28 2.14 -8.11
N ILE A 43 -0.95 2.02 -6.96
CA ILE A 43 -1.57 0.76 -6.52
C ILE A 43 -2.95 0.48 -7.13
N GLY A 44 -3.53 1.42 -7.91
CA GLY A 44 -4.77 1.21 -8.63
C GLY A 44 -6.03 1.85 -8.04
N LYS A 45 -5.93 2.87 -7.16
CA LYS A 45 -7.08 3.59 -6.58
C LYS A 45 -8.04 4.14 -7.65
N THR A 46 -7.51 4.85 -8.62
CA THR A 46 -8.24 5.44 -9.76
C THR A 46 -9.03 4.39 -10.55
N ILE A 47 -8.41 3.23 -10.84
CA ILE A 47 -9.08 2.10 -11.50
C ILE A 47 -10.21 1.53 -10.63
N THR A 48 -9.97 1.43 -9.33
CA THR A 48 -10.97 1.00 -8.36
C THR A 48 -12.20 1.91 -8.38
N ILE A 49 -12.02 3.23 -8.41
CA ILE A 49 -13.11 4.21 -8.56
C ILE A 49 -13.89 3.96 -9.85
N ALA A 50 -13.21 3.82 -10.99
CA ALA A 50 -13.86 3.54 -12.27
C ALA A 50 -14.72 2.26 -12.24
N GLN A 51 -14.24 1.22 -11.54
CA GLN A 51 -14.96 -0.04 -11.37
C GLN A 51 -16.19 0.09 -10.45
N TYR A 52 -16.15 0.93 -9.42
CA TYR A 52 -17.35 1.26 -8.63
C TYR A 52 -18.36 2.05 -9.45
N MET A 53 -17.90 3.05 -10.20
CA MET A 53 -18.78 3.86 -11.04
C MET A 53 -19.46 3.05 -12.15
N SER A 54 -18.78 2.04 -12.70
CA SER A 54 -19.34 1.20 -13.76
C SER A 54 -20.59 0.39 -13.33
N LYS A 55 -20.81 0.27 -12.01
CA LYS A 55 -22.01 -0.37 -11.43
C LYS A 55 -23.21 0.58 -11.33
N CYS A 56 -23.00 1.89 -11.54
CA CYS A 56 -24.04 2.91 -11.47
C CYS A 56 -24.54 3.30 -12.87
N PRO A 57 -25.79 3.77 -13.00
CA PRO A 57 -26.26 4.37 -14.26
C PRO A 57 -25.37 5.56 -14.66
N LYS A 58 -25.09 5.68 -15.98
CA LYS A 58 -24.10 6.65 -16.49
C LYS A 58 -24.39 8.12 -16.14
N ASN A 59 -25.67 8.48 -16.04
CA ASN A 59 -26.12 9.84 -15.70
C ASN A 59 -26.22 10.07 -14.17
N LYS A 60 -25.98 9.05 -13.35
CA LYS A 60 -26.10 9.08 -11.90
C LYS A 60 -24.72 9.10 -11.18
N ALA A 61 -23.63 8.96 -11.92
CA ALA A 61 -22.28 8.97 -11.38
C ALA A 61 -21.41 9.99 -12.10
N LEU A 62 -20.65 10.79 -11.35
CA LEU A 62 -19.72 11.79 -11.85
C LEU A 62 -18.33 11.59 -11.26
N TYR A 63 -17.31 11.51 -12.12
CA TYR A 63 -15.90 11.47 -11.73
C TYR A 63 -15.21 12.81 -11.98
N ILE A 64 -14.42 13.24 -11.02
CA ILE A 64 -13.60 14.45 -11.08
C ILE A 64 -12.21 14.12 -10.56
N SER A 65 -11.17 14.39 -11.35
CA SER A 65 -9.79 14.42 -10.88
C SER A 65 -9.46 15.83 -10.39
N LEU A 66 -9.04 15.96 -9.16
CA LEU A 66 -8.63 17.24 -8.56
C LEU A 66 -7.18 17.62 -8.90
N ASP A 67 -6.49 16.78 -9.68
CA ASP A 67 -5.20 17.05 -10.31
C ASP A 67 -5.36 17.66 -11.74
N ASP A 68 -6.61 17.79 -12.25
CA ASP A 68 -6.89 18.38 -13.58
C ASP A 68 -7.03 19.91 -13.46
N ILE A 69 -6.19 20.64 -14.21
CA ILE A 69 -6.17 22.11 -14.26
C ILE A 69 -7.56 22.71 -14.53
N THR A 70 -8.41 22.02 -15.29
CA THR A 70 -9.76 22.51 -15.61
C THR A 70 -10.72 22.47 -14.43
N THR A 71 -10.39 21.71 -13.38
CA THR A 71 -11.21 21.57 -12.16
C THR A 71 -10.70 22.43 -11.00
N THR A 72 -9.44 22.85 -11.02
CA THR A 72 -8.83 23.68 -9.96
C THR A 72 -9.45 25.07 -9.80
N ALA A 73 -10.13 25.57 -10.83
CA ALA A 73 -10.82 26.87 -10.80
C ALA A 73 -12.27 26.80 -10.31
N LEU A 74 -12.78 25.61 -9.98
CA LEU A 74 -14.19 25.41 -9.60
C LEU A 74 -14.26 24.89 -8.16
N SER A 75 -15.26 25.39 -7.40
CA SER A 75 -15.59 24.82 -6.10
C SER A 75 -16.18 23.42 -6.27
N ILE A 76 -15.67 22.46 -5.50
CA ILE A 76 -16.24 21.10 -5.46
C ILE A 76 -17.69 21.15 -4.99
N TYR A 77 -18.00 22.08 -4.07
CA TYR A 77 -19.36 22.28 -3.57
C TYR A 77 -20.34 22.69 -4.68
N GLU A 78 -19.99 23.68 -5.51
CA GLU A 78 -20.83 24.12 -6.64
C GLU A 78 -21.05 23.02 -7.67
N ILE A 79 -20.03 22.20 -7.91
CA ILE A 79 -20.16 21.03 -8.81
C ILE A 79 -21.11 20.00 -8.20
N ALA A 80 -21.00 19.71 -6.89
CA ALA A 80 -21.84 18.75 -6.20
C ALA A 80 -23.31 19.22 -6.17
N GLU A 81 -23.56 20.51 -5.95
CA GLU A 81 -24.88 21.13 -6.01
C GLU A 81 -25.52 20.99 -7.40
N ALA A 82 -24.80 21.43 -8.42
CA ALA A 82 -25.29 21.33 -9.81
C ALA A 82 -25.54 19.88 -10.24
N PHE A 83 -24.72 18.93 -9.74
CA PHE A 83 -24.86 17.53 -10.04
C PHE A 83 -26.06 16.89 -9.32
N GLU A 84 -26.27 17.20 -8.05
CA GLU A 84 -27.41 16.72 -7.24
C GLU A 84 -28.73 17.25 -7.80
N LEU A 85 -28.81 18.54 -8.18
CA LEU A 85 -29.99 19.15 -8.82
C LEU A 85 -30.38 18.45 -10.13
N GLN A 86 -29.44 17.83 -10.85
CA GLN A 86 -29.71 17.02 -12.04
C GLN A 86 -30.02 15.54 -11.69
N GLY A 87 -30.20 15.23 -10.41
CA GLY A 87 -30.50 13.89 -9.93
C GLY A 87 -29.28 12.97 -9.87
N GLY A 88 -28.07 13.52 -9.71
CA GLY A 88 -26.84 12.77 -9.46
C GLY A 88 -26.89 12.01 -8.11
N GLU A 89 -26.27 10.83 -8.06
CA GLU A 89 -26.31 9.95 -6.89
C GLU A 89 -24.91 9.60 -6.35
N LEU A 90 -23.89 9.55 -7.22
CA LEU A 90 -22.53 9.18 -6.86
C LEU A 90 -21.50 10.19 -7.40
N LEU A 91 -20.85 10.93 -6.50
CA LEU A 91 -19.74 11.82 -6.83
C LEU A 91 -18.41 11.14 -6.45
N CYS A 92 -17.51 10.98 -7.42
CA CYS A 92 -16.18 10.44 -7.23
C CYS A 92 -15.12 11.51 -7.41
N LEU A 93 -14.31 11.74 -6.38
CA LEU A 93 -13.27 12.76 -6.32
C LEU A 93 -11.91 12.09 -6.18
N ASP A 94 -11.08 12.17 -7.23
CA ASP A 94 -9.76 11.54 -7.24
C ASP A 94 -8.67 12.56 -6.85
N GLU A 95 -7.63 12.10 -6.12
CA GLU A 95 -6.48 12.89 -5.66
C GLU A 95 -6.87 14.12 -4.81
N ILE A 96 -7.80 13.94 -3.83
CA ILE A 96 -8.36 15.04 -3.01
C ILE A 96 -7.31 15.91 -2.31
N HIS A 97 -6.12 15.37 -2.02
CA HIS A 97 -5.02 16.10 -1.39
C HIS A 97 -4.39 17.18 -2.29
N LYS A 98 -4.79 17.25 -3.57
CA LYS A 98 -4.39 18.30 -4.51
C LYS A 98 -5.28 19.54 -4.47
N TYR A 99 -6.40 19.48 -3.73
CA TYR A 99 -7.36 20.57 -3.64
C TYR A 99 -7.32 21.20 -2.24
N ASP A 100 -7.08 22.51 -2.20
CA ASP A 100 -7.09 23.25 -0.93
C ASP A 100 -8.48 23.21 -0.29
N ASN A 101 -8.55 23.16 1.04
CA ASN A 101 -9.80 23.13 1.82
C ASN A 101 -10.73 21.92 1.51
N TRP A 102 -10.22 20.85 0.89
CA TRP A 102 -10.98 19.66 0.53
C TRP A 102 -11.84 19.09 1.67
N SER A 103 -11.34 19.09 2.90
CA SER A 103 -12.06 18.53 4.07
C SER A 103 -13.27 19.35 4.44
N GLN A 104 -13.17 20.68 4.39
CA GLN A 104 -14.27 21.59 4.67
C GLN A 104 -15.36 21.51 3.60
N GLU A 105 -14.97 21.45 2.32
CA GLU A 105 -15.96 21.30 1.24
C GLU A 105 -16.64 19.94 1.28
N LEU A 106 -15.91 18.84 1.50
CA LEU A 106 -16.52 17.52 1.68
C LEU A 106 -17.50 17.47 2.86
N LYS A 107 -17.18 18.15 3.96
CA LYS A 107 -18.09 18.30 5.09
C LYS A 107 -19.37 19.04 4.69
N ASN A 108 -19.24 20.17 4.01
CA ASN A 108 -20.37 20.97 3.55
C ASN A 108 -21.25 20.18 2.57
N ILE A 109 -20.65 19.49 1.59
CA ILE A 109 -21.36 18.62 0.64
C ILE A 109 -22.12 17.51 1.38
N TYR A 110 -21.43 16.85 2.31
CA TYR A 110 -22.05 15.80 3.12
C TYR A 110 -23.26 16.29 3.90
N ASP A 111 -23.18 17.48 4.50
CA ASP A 111 -24.25 18.04 5.32
C ASP A 111 -25.39 18.58 4.44
N SER A 112 -25.09 19.19 3.27
CA SER A 112 -26.09 19.82 2.40
C SER A 112 -26.84 18.85 1.48
N PHE A 113 -26.19 17.76 1.03
CA PHE A 113 -26.76 16.84 0.02
C PHE A 113 -26.90 15.41 0.57
N PRO A 114 -27.93 15.11 1.38
CA PRO A 114 -28.06 13.85 2.10
C PRO A 114 -28.25 12.62 1.19
N LYS A 115 -28.67 12.80 -0.05
CA LYS A 115 -28.83 11.72 -1.03
C LYS A 115 -27.58 11.44 -1.84
N LEU A 116 -26.61 12.36 -1.84
CA LEU A 116 -25.39 12.23 -2.59
C LEU A 116 -24.38 11.33 -1.87
N LYS A 117 -23.97 10.26 -2.53
CA LYS A 117 -22.88 9.41 -2.08
C LYS A 117 -21.56 9.93 -2.65
N ILE A 118 -20.50 9.92 -1.83
CA ILE A 118 -19.18 10.42 -2.20
C ILE A 118 -18.14 9.33 -2.01
N ILE A 119 -17.34 9.09 -3.04
CA ILE A 119 -16.13 8.29 -2.97
C ILE A 119 -14.96 9.21 -3.30
N ALA A 120 -14.04 9.38 -2.36
CA ALA A 120 -12.84 10.18 -2.58
C ALA A 120 -11.60 9.30 -2.54
N SER A 121 -10.53 9.67 -3.27
CA SER A 121 -9.23 9.01 -3.15
C SER A 121 -8.13 10.01 -2.82
N GLY A 122 -7.07 9.51 -2.17
CA GLY A 122 -5.93 10.33 -1.80
C GLY A 122 -4.64 9.53 -1.58
N SER A 123 -3.55 10.24 -1.34
CA SER A 123 -2.26 9.66 -0.94
C SER A 123 -2.37 8.98 0.43
N SER A 124 -1.53 7.97 0.69
CA SER A 124 -1.43 7.30 1.99
C SER A 124 -1.12 8.26 3.15
N ALA A 125 -0.31 9.28 2.91
CA ALA A 125 0.05 10.28 3.91
C ALA A 125 -1.13 11.17 4.36
N LEU A 126 -2.22 11.23 3.59
CA LEU A 126 -3.38 12.06 3.91
C LEU A 126 -4.10 11.65 5.21
N GLU A 127 -3.97 10.40 5.64
CA GLU A 127 -4.64 9.88 6.84
C GLU A 127 -4.28 10.66 8.11
N ILE A 128 -3.03 11.12 8.21
CA ILE A 128 -2.52 11.81 9.40
C ILE A 128 -2.83 13.31 9.36
N HIS A 129 -3.33 13.81 8.23
CA HIS A 129 -3.68 15.22 8.09
C HIS A 129 -4.95 15.58 8.87
N LYS A 130 -4.95 16.78 9.51
CA LYS A 130 -6.08 17.30 10.30
C LYS A 130 -7.45 17.25 9.59
N GLY A 131 -7.47 17.32 8.26
CA GLY A 131 -8.69 17.26 7.47
C GLY A 131 -9.48 15.95 7.61
N THR A 132 -8.82 14.80 7.80
CA THR A 132 -9.52 13.52 8.04
C THR A 132 -10.17 13.48 9.43
N HIS A 133 -9.57 14.15 10.42
CA HIS A 133 -10.14 14.26 11.77
C HIS A 133 -11.44 15.08 11.78
N ASP A 134 -11.53 16.16 10.98
CA ASP A 134 -12.74 16.98 10.86
C ASP A 134 -13.93 16.21 10.25
N LEU A 135 -13.63 15.16 9.47
CA LEU A 135 -14.61 14.29 8.84
C LEU A 135 -14.89 13.00 9.63
N SER A 136 -14.28 12.80 10.80
CA SER A 136 -14.30 11.54 11.56
C SER A 136 -15.69 10.96 11.84
N ARG A 137 -16.72 11.79 11.94
CA ARG A 137 -18.13 11.36 12.11
C ARG A 137 -18.89 11.20 10.79
N ARG A 138 -18.30 11.62 9.67
CA ARG A 138 -18.93 11.70 8.34
C ARG A 138 -18.33 10.75 7.33
N SER A 139 -17.08 10.33 7.53
CA SER A 139 -16.38 9.50 6.57
C SER A 139 -15.87 8.20 7.17
N ILE A 140 -15.80 7.17 6.33
CA ILE A 140 -15.01 5.97 6.60
C ILE A 140 -13.79 6.00 5.69
N VAL A 141 -12.61 5.84 6.30
CA VAL A 141 -11.34 5.77 5.60
C VAL A 141 -10.99 4.31 5.34
N TYR A 142 -10.77 3.99 4.09
CA TYR A 142 -10.36 2.67 3.63
C TYR A 142 -8.92 2.70 3.15
N LYS A 143 -8.09 1.78 3.63
CA LYS A 143 -6.71 1.64 3.19
C LYS A 143 -6.61 0.62 2.07
N MET A 144 -6.14 1.05 0.91
CA MET A 144 -5.84 0.17 -0.21
C MET A 144 -4.34 -0.08 -0.26
N VAL A 145 -3.94 -1.36 -0.30
CA VAL A 145 -2.53 -1.78 -0.35
C VAL A 145 -2.14 -2.24 -1.77
N GLY A 146 -0.84 -2.41 -2.01
CA GLY A 146 -0.35 -2.96 -3.28
C GLY A 146 -0.80 -4.39 -3.53
N MET A 147 -0.48 -4.94 -4.70
CA MET A 147 -0.88 -6.32 -5.04
C MET A 147 -0.14 -7.34 -4.18
N SER A 148 -0.85 -8.38 -3.76
CA SER A 148 -0.25 -9.63 -3.26
C SER A 148 0.29 -10.48 -4.42
N PHE A 149 1.08 -11.50 -4.09
CA PHE A 149 1.53 -12.46 -5.11
C PHE A 149 0.34 -13.20 -5.75
N ARG A 150 -0.68 -13.55 -4.96
CA ARG A 150 -1.93 -14.11 -5.47
C ARG A 150 -2.58 -13.20 -6.51
N GLU A 151 -2.78 -11.92 -6.20
CA GLU A 151 -3.38 -10.95 -7.13
C GLU A 151 -2.54 -10.77 -8.40
N PHE A 152 -1.21 -10.80 -8.28
CA PHE A 152 -0.31 -10.76 -9.43
C PHE A 152 -0.55 -11.97 -10.34
N LEU A 153 -0.65 -13.18 -9.79
CA LEU A 153 -0.94 -14.39 -10.55
C LEU A 153 -2.33 -14.33 -11.22
N GLU A 154 -3.34 -13.84 -10.52
CA GLU A 154 -4.68 -13.64 -11.08
C GLU A 154 -4.69 -12.61 -12.22
N LEU A 155 -4.05 -11.45 -12.00
CA LEU A 155 -4.07 -10.36 -12.96
C LEU A 155 -3.24 -10.67 -14.21
N HIS A 156 -2.02 -11.15 -14.03
CA HIS A 156 -1.06 -11.37 -15.12
C HIS A 156 -1.29 -12.72 -15.83
N TYR A 157 -1.36 -13.79 -15.06
CA TYR A 157 -1.40 -15.17 -15.57
C TYR A 157 -2.81 -15.77 -15.64
N LYS A 158 -3.84 -15.01 -15.21
CA LYS A 158 -5.25 -15.44 -15.23
C LYS A 158 -5.50 -16.74 -14.47
N PHE A 159 -4.83 -16.90 -13.35
CA PHE A 159 -5.15 -17.96 -12.38
C PHE A 159 -6.40 -17.57 -11.58
N ASP A 160 -7.11 -18.56 -11.06
CA ASP A 160 -8.19 -18.40 -10.08
C ASP A 160 -7.73 -19.03 -8.75
N LEU A 161 -7.36 -18.19 -7.80
CA LEU A 161 -6.66 -18.59 -6.58
C LEU A 161 -7.36 -18.00 -5.35
N LYS A 162 -7.40 -18.78 -4.27
CA LYS A 162 -7.95 -18.34 -2.99
C LYS A 162 -6.88 -17.66 -2.15
N ASN A 163 -7.30 -16.79 -1.25
CA ASN A 163 -6.47 -16.28 -0.15
C ASN A 163 -6.69 -17.11 1.12
N PHE A 164 -5.74 -17.00 2.05
CA PHE A 164 -5.70 -17.76 3.30
C PHE A 164 -5.39 -16.84 4.48
N THR A 165 -5.83 -17.21 5.68
CA THR A 165 -5.40 -16.53 6.91
C THR A 165 -3.98 -16.96 7.30
N ILE A 166 -3.36 -16.21 8.21
CA ILE A 166 -2.06 -16.62 8.79
C ILE A 166 -2.21 -17.99 9.45
N GLU A 167 -3.26 -18.20 10.22
CA GLU A 167 -3.55 -19.46 10.91
C GLU A 167 -3.72 -20.63 9.95
N ASP A 168 -4.38 -20.43 8.80
CA ASP A 168 -4.51 -21.47 7.76
C ASP A 168 -3.14 -21.87 7.22
N ILE A 169 -2.29 -20.88 6.93
CA ILE A 169 -0.93 -21.14 6.45
C ILE A 169 -0.13 -21.89 7.51
N LEU A 170 -0.14 -21.44 8.77
CA LEU A 170 0.63 -22.07 9.83
C LEU A 170 0.22 -23.53 10.10
N LYS A 171 -1.07 -23.83 9.98
CA LYS A 171 -1.61 -25.17 10.26
C LYS A 171 -1.58 -26.12 9.06
N ASN A 172 -1.71 -25.60 7.83
CA ASN A 172 -2.00 -26.44 6.67
C ASN A 172 -1.19 -26.08 5.40
N HIS A 173 -0.04 -25.42 5.58
CA HIS A 173 0.79 -24.91 4.46
C HIS A 173 1.14 -25.98 3.41
N GLN A 174 1.30 -27.25 3.81
CA GLN A 174 1.66 -28.32 2.86
C GLN A 174 0.56 -28.58 1.84
N ASN A 175 -0.69 -28.79 2.29
CA ASN A 175 -1.82 -29.02 1.39
C ASN A 175 -2.13 -27.78 0.56
N ILE A 176 -2.07 -26.58 1.17
CA ILE A 176 -2.27 -25.32 0.47
C ILE A 176 -1.23 -25.15 -0.65
N ALA A 177 0.04 -25.45 -0.35
CA ALA A 177 1.11 -25.34 -1.33
C ALA A 177 0.93 -26.33 -2.49
N LEU A 178 0.57 -27.59 -2.20
CA LEU A 178 0.31 -28.61 -3.24
C LEU A 178 -0.83 -28.17 -4.17
N ASP A 179 -1.98 -27.74 -3.62
CA ASP A 179 -3.12 -27.27 -4.42
C ASP A 179 -2.77 -26.09 -5.34
N ILE A 180 -1.93 -25.17 -4.87
CA ILE A 180 -1.50 -24.00 -5.66
C ILE A 180 -0.53 -24.43 -6.75
N ILE A 181 0.48 -25.25 -6.39
CA ILE A 181 1.49 -25.75 -7.33
C ILE A 181 0.84 -26.53 -8.46
N ASP A 182 -0.07 -27.44 -8.15
CA ASP A 182 -0.79 -28.24 -9.15
C ASP A 182 -1.53 -27.34 -10.16
N LYS A 183 -2.24 -26.30 -9.69
CA LYS A 183 -2.90 -25.34 -10.57
C LYS A 183 -1.93 -24.57 -11.46
N ILE A 184 -0.77 -24.21 -10.95
CA ILE A 184 0.24 -23.47 -11.67
C ILE A 184 0.93 -24.33 -12.71
N GLU A 185 1.24 -25.59 -12.37
CA GLU A 185 1.88 -26.55 -13.26
C GLU A 185 0.96 -27.01 -14.41
N GLN A 186 -0.37 -27.06 -14.19
CA GLN A 186 -1.34 -27.30 -15.25
C GLN A 186 -1.24 -26.29 -16.41
N LYS A 187 -0.73 -25.09 -16.15
CA LYS A 187 -0.46 -24.07 -17.19
C LYS A 187 1.04 -24.00 -17.58
N SER A 188 1.81 -25.02 -17.27
CA SER A 188 3.25 -25.14 -17.62
C SER A 188 4.13 -24.04 -16.99
N HIS A 189 3.76 -23.53 -15.82
CA HIS A 189 4.55 -22.57 -15.05
C HIS A 189 5.18 -23.22 -13.81
N LYS A 190 6.18 -22.56 -13.21
CA LYS A 190 6.81 -22.94 -11.94
C LYS A 190 6.64 -21.84 -10.91
N ILE A 191 6.16 -22.19 -9.71
CA ILE A 191 5.80 -21.22 -8.66
C ILE A 191 6.99 -20.33 -8.28
N ILE A 192 8.19 -20.87 -8.14
CA ILE A 192 9.38 -20.10 -7.75
C ILE A 192 9.77 -19.09 -8.85
N ALA A 193 9.63 -19.44 -10.13
CA ALA A 193 9.92 -18.52 -11.22
C ALA A 193 8.94 -17.34 -11.22
N LEU A 194 7.63 -17.60 -11.07
CA LEU A 194 6.59 -16.58 -10.97
C LEU A 194 6.77 -15.72 -9.72
N PHE A 195 7.19 -16.31 -8.61
CA PHE A 195 7.45 -15.60 -7.37
C PHE A 195 8.62 -14.62 -7.50
N ARG A 196 9.72 -15.02 -8.17
CA ARG A 196 10.86 -14.13 -8.46
C ARG A 196 10.46 -12.95 -9.33
N GLU A 197 9.59 -13.16 -10.30
CA GLU A 197 9.04 -12.09 -11.12
C GLU A 197 8.20 -11.11 -10.28
N TYR A 198 7.31 -11.63 -9.43
CA TYR A 198 6.52 -10.82 -8.51
C TYR A 198 7.40 -9.96 -7.59
N LEU A 199 8.43 -10.52 -6.99
CA LEU A 199 9.36 -9.79 -6.13
C LEU A 199 9.91 -8.53 -6.82
N LYS A 200 10.10 -8.59 -8.13
CA LYS A 200 10.70 -7.54 -8.94
C LYS A 200 9.69 -6.50 -9.44
N PHE A 201 8.49 -6.93 -9.85
CA PHE A 201 7.51 -6.09 -10.54
C PHE A 201 6.12 -6.10 -9.93
N GLY A 202 5.74 -7.15 -9.23
CA GLY A 202 4.34 -7.54 -9.04
C GLY A 202 3.55 -6.71 -8.04
N TYR A 203 4.17 -5.83 -7.25
CA TYR A 203 3.46 -5.02 -6.26
C TYR A 203 2.57 -3.93 -6.87
N TYR A 204 2.98 -3.37 -8.02
CA TYR A 204 2.28 -2.28 -8.69
C TYR A 204 1.61 -2.75 -9.98
N PRO A 205 0.26 -2.70 -10.09
CA PRO A 205 -0.46 -3.23 -11.26
C PRO A 205 -0.09 -2.58 -12.60
N TYR A 206 0.46 -1.35 -12.59
CA TYR A 206 0.82 -0.64 -13.82
C TYR A 206 2.01 -1.27 -14.58
N PHE A 207 2.71 -2.26 -13.99
CA PHE A 207 3.78 -2.97 -14.70
C PHE A 207 3.29 -3.59 -16.01
N LEU A 208 2.02 -4.03 -16.06
CA LEU A 208 1.42 -4.59 -17.28
C LEU A 208 1.23 -3.59 -18.42
N SER A 209 1.18 -2.30 -18.12
CA SER A 209 1.02 -1.24 -19.13
C SER A 209 2.36 -0.73 -19.68
N LEU A 210 3.47 -1.24 -19.15
CA LEU A 210 4.80 -0.79 -19.52
C LEU A 210 5.51 -1.85 -20.37
N PRO A 211 6.18 -1.45 -21.48
CA PRO A 211 6.72 -2.39 -22.46
C PRO A 211 7.95 -3.14 -21.98
N ASN A 212 8.67 -2.66 -20.97
CA ASN A 212 9.87 -3.29 -20.46
C ASN A 212 10.24 -2.86 -19.04
N GLU A 213 11.17 -3.60 -18.44
CA GLU A 213 11.71 -3.39 -17.10
C GLU A 213 12.31 -1.99 -16.91
N THR A 214 13.05 -1.49 -17.89
CA THR A 214 13.70 -0.17 -17.79
C THR A 214 12.67 0.94 -17.59
N LEU A 215 11.56 0.90 -18.32
CA LEU A 215 10.48 1.87 -18.17
C LEU A 215 9.72 1.68 -16.87
N PHE A 216 9.56 0.44 -16.40
CA PHE A 216 8.97 0.20 -15.08
C PHE A 216 9.78 0.90 -13.97
N PHE A 217 11.09 0.69 -13.90
CA PHE A 217 11.91 1.32 -12.86
C PHE A 217 12.06 2.83 -13.04
N LYS A 218 12.05 3.36 -14.27
CA LYS A 218 11.97 4.81 -14.49
C LYS A 218 10.67 5.39 -13.93
N THR A 219 9.54 4.76 -14.23
CA THR A 219 8.22 5.16 -13.73
C THR A 219 8.15 5.05 -12.21
N LEU A 220 8.69 3.97 -11.62
CA LEU A 220 8.73 3.78 -10.18
C LEU A 220 9.55 4.88 -9.49
N LYS A 221 10.73 5.23 -10.02
CA LYS A 221 11.55 6.35 -9.52
C LYS A 221 10.81 7.69 -9.61
N GLN A 222 10.09 7.92 -10.71
CA GLN A 222 9.28 9.12 -10.88
C GLN A 222 8.14 9.18 -9.85
N ASN A 223 7.44 8.07 -9.60
CA ASN A 223 6.39 7.99 -8.59
C ASN A 223 6.93 8.30 -7.18
N ILE A 224 8.12 7.79 -6.83
CA ILE A 224 8.78 8.12 -5.55
C ILE A 224 9.04 9.63 -5.45
N ASN A 225 9.57 10.23 -6.52
CA ASN A 225 9.83 11.67 -6.54
C ASN A 225 8.55 12.49 -6.36
N VAL A 226 7.47 12.14 -7.07
CA VAL A 226 6.18 12.82 -6.95
C VAL A 226 5.61 12.67 -5.54
N SER A 227 5.69 11.48 -4.94
CA SER A 227 5.23 11.26 -3.55
C SER A 227 5.98 12.14 -2.55
N ILE A 228 7.28 12.38 -2.74
CA ILE A 228 8.07 13.21 -1.81
C ILE A 228 7.96 14.70 -2.16
N GLU A 229 8.06 15.07 -3.43
CA GLU A 229 8.15 16.48 -3.87
C GLU A 229 6.80 17.18 -4.00
N SER A 230 5.73 16.43 -4.21
CA SER A 230 4.39 16.97 -4.40
C SER A 230 3.45 16.54 -3.27
N ASP A 231 3.26 15.22 -3.07
CA ASP A 231 2.23 14.76 -2.16
C ASP A 231 2.55 15.13 -0.70
N LEU A 232 3.81 14.95 -0.23
CA LEU A 232 4.20 15.36 1.12
C LEU A 232 4.13 16.87 1.34
N LEU A 233 4.51 17.70 0.35
CA LEU A 233 4.40 19.17 0.48
C LEU A 233 2.96 19.64 0.62
N ASN A 234 2.04 19.03 -0.12
CA ASN A 234 0.62 19.39 -0.03
C ASN A 234 0.02 18.99 1.32
N ILE A 235 0.48 17.88 1.90
CA ILE A 235 -0.03 17.34 3.15
C ILE A 235 0.62 18.01 4.38
N TYR A 236 1.92 18.33 4.29
CA TYR A 236 2.71 18.93 5.36
C TYR A 236 3.24 20.31 4.96
N PRO A 237 2.43 21.39 5.12
CA PRO A 237 2.85 22.74 4.70
C PRO A 237 4.09 23.28 5.40
N SER A 238 4.50 22.69 6.55
CA SER A 238 5.73 23.01 7.26
C SER A 238 7.01 22.56 6.55
N LEU A 239 6.89 21.61 5.61
CA LEU A 239 8.02 21.18 4.79
C LEU A 239 8.38 22.25 3.74
N ASN A 240 9.67 22.37 3.48
CA ASN A 240 10.21 23.27 2.46
C ASN A 240 11.20 22.53 1.56
N GLY A 241 11.70 23.19 0.51
CA GLY A 241 12.59 22.57 -0.46
C GLY A 241 13.89 22.00 0.16
N ARG A 242 14.39 22.56 1.30
CA ARG A 242 15.55 22.00 2.01
C ARG A 242 15.18 20.71 2.73
N SER A 243 14.03 20.67 3.37
CA SER A 243 13.50 19.46 4.02
C SER A 243 13.30 18.33 3.01
N ILE A 244 12.69 18.62 1.86
CA ILE A 244 12.50 17.66 0.78
C ILE A 244 13.81 17.06 0.28
N LYS A 245 14.84 17.90 0.05
CA LYS A 245 16.18 17.42 -0.33
C LYS A 245 16.77 16.46 0.72
N LYS A 246 16.62 16.77 2.01
CA LYS A 246 17.09 15.91 3.11
C LYS A 246 16.31 14.61 3.21
N ILE A 247 14.98 14.64 3.03
CA ILE A 247 14.15 13.44 3.00
C ILE A 247 14.55 12.53 1.82
N LYS A 248 14.80 13.09 0.63
CA LYS A 248 15.29 12.32 -0.53
C LYS A 248 16.66 11.69 -0.27
N LEU A 249 17.57 12.44 0.34
CA LEU A 249 18.89 11.92 0.72
C LEU A 249 18.76 10.80 1.77
N LEU A 250 17.89 10.98 2.78
CA LEU A 250 17.61 9.95 3.77
C LEU A 250 17.06 8.68 3.12
N LEU A 251 16.07 8.79 2.21
CA LEU A 251 15.56 7.64 1.47
C LEU A 251 16.67 6.96 0.66
N SER A 252 17.53 7.71 -0.01
CA SER A 252 18.65 7.14 -0.77
C SER A 252 19.61 6.33 0.11
N ILE A 253 19.91 6.80 1.32
CA ILE A 253 20.72 6.07 2.31
C ILE A 253 19.99 4.78 2.74
N ILE A 254 18.69 4.88 3.02
CA ILE A 254 17.87 3.73 3.40
C ILE A 254 17.89 2.68 2.29
N MET A 255 17.62 3.04 1.04
CA MET A 255 17.57 2.11 -0.10
C MET A 255 18.86 1.30 -0.30
N GLN A 256 20.01 1.85 0.09
CA GLN A 256 21.30 1.17 -0.04
C GLN A 256 21.60 0.19 1.11
N ASN A 257 20.93 0.33 2.26
CA ASN A 257 21.31 -0.37 3.49
C ASN A 257 20.23 -1.26 4.10
N VAL A 258 18.98 -1.23 3.60
CA VAL A 258 17.85 -1.95 4.20
C VAL A 258 17.93 -3.47 4.04
N PRO A 259 17.38 -4.23 5.02
CA PRO A 259 16.96 -3.77 6.35
C PRO A 259 18.16 -3.44 7.26
N PHE A 260 18.04 -2.41 8.05
CA PHE A 260 19.13 -2.03 8.97
C PHE A 260 18.58 -1.45 10.28
N THR A 261 19.36 -1.60 11.35
CA THR A 261 19.12 -0.92 12.62
C THR A 261 19.67 0.50 12.53
N PRO A 262 18.83 1.55 12.57
CA PRO A 262 19.29 2.91 12.35
C PRO A 262 20.15 3.41 13.52
N THR A 263 21.28 4.04 13.20
CA THR A 263 22.05 4.85 14.14
C THR A 263 21.73 6.31 13.88
N LEU A 264 20.88 6.92 14.74
CA LEU A 264 20.37 8.29 14.52
C LEU A 264 21.49 9.31 14.37
N SER A 265 22.60 9.16 15.12
CA SER A 265 23.77 10.06 15.02
C SER A 265 24.43 10.00 13.63
N ILE A 266 24.52 8.81 13.02
CA ILE A 266 25.06 8.63 11.68
C ILE A 266 24.12 9.28 10.66
N LEU A 267 22.82 8.97 10.75
CA LEU A 267 21.83 9.54 9.84
C LEU A 267 21.79 11.07 9.92
N LYS A 268 21.82 11.64 11.13
CA LYS A 268 21.90 13.11 11.33
C LYS A 268 23.09 13.72 10.59
N LYS A 269 24.27 13.16 10.80
CA LYS A 269 25.50 13.64 10.15
C LYS A 269 25.40 13.54 8.63
N SER A 270 24.89 12.42 8.12
CA SER A 270 24.79 12.16 6.67
C SER A 270 23.85 13.11 5.95
N ILE A 271 22.73 13.54 6.57
CA ILE A 271 21.76 14.44 5.94
C ILE A 271 21.85 15.89 6.45
N GLY A 272 22.80 16.20 7.33
CA GLY A 272 23.03 17.56 7.83
C GLY A 272 21.87 18.10 8.67
N VAL A 273 21.34 17.30 9.63
CA VAL A 273 20.40 17.76 10.65
C VAL A 273 21.02 17.68 12.04
N LYS A 274 20.57 18.53 12.97
CA LYS A 274 21.17 18.64 14.29
C LYS A 274 20.45 17.78 15.35
N ASP A 275 19.18 17.50 15.14
CA ASP A 275 18.31 16.99 16.17
C ASP A 275 17.66 15.64 15.76
N ASP A 276 17.53 14.74 16.75
CA ASP A 276 16.97 13.41 16.54
C ASP A 276 15.49 13.43 16.20
N ARG A 277 14.77 14.44 16.67
CA ARG A 277 13.35 14.63 16.39
C ARG A 277 13.12 14.84 14.89
N THR A 278 13.94 15.68 14.25
CA THR A 278 13.85 15.93 12.80
C THR A 278 14.08 14.65 11.98
N ILE A 279 15.04 13.77 12.41
CA ILE A 279 15.22 12.48 11.74
C ILE A 279 13.98 11.59 11.88
N LYS A 280 13.43 11.50 13.09
CA LYS A 280 12.23 10.71 13.34
C LYS A 280 11.04 11.23 12.53
N GLU A 281 10.83 12.54 12.47
CA GLU A 281 9.80 13.16 11.64
C GLU A 281 9.98 12.81 10.15
N TYR A 282 11.20 12.87 9.62
CA TYR A 282 11.47 12.51 8.23
C TYR A 282 11.27 11.02 7.95
N LEU A 283 11.59 10.14 8.90
CA LEU A 283 11.28 8.73 8.79
C LEU A 283 9.77 8.49 8.77
N LEU A 284 9.01 9.16 9.62
CA LEU A 284 7.54 9.09 9.62
C LEU A 284 6.95 9.58 8.30
N HIS A 285 7.42 10.72 7.77
CA HIS A 285 6.96 11.21 6.46
C HIS A 285 7.23 10.21 5.32
N LEU A 286 8.36 9.50 5.36
CA LEU A 286 8.65 8.45 4.39
C LEU A 286 7.74 7.22 4.58
N GLU A 287 7.40 6.87 5.82
CA GLU A 287 6.44 5.79 6.12
C GLU A 287 5.03 6.18 5.67
N ASP A 288 4.59 7.41 5.95
CA ASP A 288 3.30 7.96 5.54
C ASP A 288 3.17 8.01 4.00
N ALA A 289 4.25 8.34 3.32
CA ALA A 289 4.32 8.28 1.86
C ALA A 289 4.29 6.85 1.29
N GLY A 290 4.29 5.82 2.15
CA GLY A 290 4.30 4.41 1.74
C GLY A 290 5.61 3.95 1.12
N LEU A 291 6.74 4.59 1.45
CA LEU A 291 8.06 4.28 0.87
C LEU A 291 8.90 3.39 1.78
N ILE A 292 8.75 3.52 3.09
CA ILE A 292 9.42 2.68 4.08
C ILE A 292 8.44 2.08 5.08
N LYS A 293 8.93 1.15 5.88
CA LYS A 293 8.23 0.56 7.02
C LYS A 293 9.16 0.58 8.23
N LEU A 294 8.68 1.13 9.34
CA LEU A 294 9.39 1.20 10.60
C LEU A 294 8.97 0.03 11.48
N LEU A 295 9.87 -0.90 11.74
CA LEU A 295 9.62 -2.03 12.64
C LEU A 295 9.99 -1.62 14.07
N MET A 296 9.01 -1.64 14.95
CA MET A 296 9.19 -1.31 16.37
C MET A 296 9.58 -2.53 17.18
N LYS A 297 10.14 -2.30 18.38
CA LYS A 297 10.60 -3.37 19.27
C LYS A 297 9.47 -4.11 19.96
N SER A 298 8.39 -3.42 20.29
CA SER A 298 7.25 -3.99 21.01
C SER A 298 5.99 -3.14 20.81
N SER A 299 4.83 -3.67 21.23
CA SER A 299 3.55 -2.95 21.24
C SER A 299 3.53 -1.71 22.14
N LEU A 300 4.44 -1.63 23.10
CA LEU A 300 4.58 -0.48 24.01
C LEU A 300 5.42 0.65 23.40
N SER A 301 6.09 0.42 22.25
CA SER A 301 6.91 1.42 21.58
C SER A 301 6.01 2.46 20.88
N ILE A 302 6.35 3.74 21.04
CA ILE A 302 5.64 4.85 20.43
C ILE A 302 6.49 5.37 19.26
N LYS A 303 6.01 5.22 18.02
CA LYS A 303 6.77 5.57 16.80
C LYS A 303 7.31 7.00 16.79
N ASN A 304 6.56 7.94 17.34
CA ASN A 304 6.98 9.36 17.39
C ASN A 304 8.07 9.63 18.43
N LEU A 305 8.19 8.79 19.46
CA LEU A 305 9.10 8.99 20.59
C LEU A 305 10.25 7.99 20.55
N ASP A 306 10.00 6.74 20.18
CA ASP A 306 10.98 5.69 20.18
C ASP A 306 11.76 5.62 18.86
N LYS A 307 12.96 5.10 18.93
CA LYS A 307 13.76 4.76 17.78
C LYS A 307 13.23 3.44 17.20
N PRO A 308 13.01 3.33 15.87
CA PRO A 308 12.66 2.05 15.27
C PRO A 308 13.81 1.04 15.45
N GLU A 309 13.46 -0.23 15.66
CA GLU A 309 14.45 -1.32 15.77
C GLU A 309 15.08 -1.62 14.43
N LYS A 310 14.25 -1.75 13.38
CA LYS A 310 14.71 -1.91 12.00
C LYS A 310 13.90 -1.00 11.04
N ILE A 311 14.53 -0.60 9.94
CA ILE A 311 13.90 0.13 8.83
C ILE A 311 13.92 -0.78 7.60
N TYR A 312 12.79 -0.89 6.91
CA TYR A 312 12.60 -1.61 5.65
C TYR A 312 12.09 -0.67 4.57
N LEU A 313 12.25 -1.02 3.29
CA LEU A 313 11.43 -0.45 2.24
C LEU A 313 10.02 -1.06 2.31
N SER A 314 9.01 -0.31 1.88
CA SER A 314 7.61 -0.73 2.03
C SER A 314 7.25 -1.96 1.17
N ASN A 315 7.99 -2.21 0.09
CA ASN A 315 7.81 -3.38 -0.76
C ASN A 315 9.10 -3.74 -1.53
N THR A 316 9.14 -4.94 -2.07
CA THR A 316 10.33 -5.47 -2.74
C THR A 316 10.65 -4.76 -4.06
N ASN A 317 9.64 -4.28 -4.81
CA ASN A 317 9.88 -3.61 -6.09
C ASN A 317 10.76 -2.35 -5.91
N LEU A 318 10.62 -1.63 -4.78
CA LEU A 318 11.49 -0.50 -4.44
C LEU A 318 12.96 -0.92 -4.26
N MET A 319 13.20 -2.13 -3.76
CA MET A 319 14.56 -2.66 -3.58
C MET A 319 15.27 -2.90 -4.91
N TYR A 320 14.53 -3.36 -5.93
CA TYR A 320 15.09 -3.63 -7.26
C TYR A 320 15.40 -2.39 -8.09
N ILE A 321 15.13 -1.18 -7.56
CA ILE A 321 15.66 0.07 -8.14
C ILE A 321 17.20 0.10 -8.07
N THR A 322 17.76 -0.61 -7.10
CA THR A 322 19.20 -0.89 -6.96
C THR A 322 19.43 -2.39 -7.12
N THR A 323 20.62 -2.88 -6.84
CA THR A 323 20.90 -4.33 -6.77
C THR A 323 20.72 -4.79 -5.33
N PRO A 324 19.57 -5.42 -4.96
CA PRO A 324 19.30 -5.77 -3.59
C PRO A 324 20.06 -7.03 -3.14
N ASN A 325 20.36 -7.10 -1.83
CA ASN A 325 20.71 -8.35 -1.18
C ASN A 325 19.46 -9.24 -1.08
N ILE A 326 19.55 -10.49 -1.52
CA ILE A 326 18.40 -11.40 -1.54
C ILE A 326 17.86 -11.74 -0.15
N GLY A 327 18.70 -11.78 0.89
CA GLY A 327 18.25 -11.95 2.28
C GLY A 327 17.33 -10.82 2.70
N ASN A 328 17.70 -9.60 2.36
CA ASN A 328 16.94 -8.39 2.65
C ASN A 328 15.58 -8.35 1.90
N VAL A 329 15.54 -8.86 0.67
CA VAL A 329 14.30 -9.01 -0.12
C VAL A 329 13.32 -9.93 0.58
N ARG A 330 13.79 -11.04 1.16
CA ARG A 330 12.97 -12.03 1.87
C ARG A 330 12.28 -11.42 3.10
N GLU A 331 13.04 -10.77 3.96
CA GLU A 331 12.50 -10.09 5.15
C GLU A 331 11.52 -8.98 4.76
N THR A 332 11.86 -8.17 3.75
CA THR A 332 11.00 -7.07 3.25
C THR A 332 9.68 -7.61 2.70
N LEU A 333 9.71 -8.71 1.92
CA LEU A 333 8.49 -9.33 1.43
C LEU A 333 7.60 -9.81 2.56
N PHE A 334 8.17 -10.59 3.50
CA PHE A 334 7.42 -11.12 4.62
C PHE A 334 6.73 -10.00 5.40
N LEU A 335 7.49 -8.98 5.80
CA LEU A 335 6.95 -7.82 6.51
C LEU A 335 5.87 -7.11 5.70
N ASN A 336 6.07 -6.90 4.39
CA ASN A 336 5.10 -6.25 3.53
C ASN A 336 3.77 -7.04 3.47
N GLN A 337 3.83 -8.34 3.17
CA GLN A 337 2.61 -9.14 2.99
C GLN A 337 1.82 -9.29 4.30
N VAL A 338 2.51 -9.52 5.41
CA VAL A 338 1.88 -9.65 6.72
C VAL A 338 1.33 -8.29 7.20
N SER A 339 2.06 -7.19 7.03
CA SER A 339 1.54 -5.84 7.35
C SER A 339 0.29 -5.51 6.54
N ASN A 340 0.29 -5.82 5.25
CA ASN A 340 -0.86 -5.58 4.38
C ASN A 340 -2.07 -6.43 4.83
N TYR A 341 -1.85 -7.69 5.20
CA TYR A 341 -2.90 -8.56 5.74
C TYR A 341 -3.58 -7.96 6.98
N TYR A 342 -2.80 -7.48 7.96
CA TYR A 342 -3.37 -6.83 9.14
C TYR A 342 -4.05 -5.52 8.79
N GLN A 343 -3.48 -4.71 7.92
CA GLN A 343 -4.08 -3.45 7.48
C GLN A 343 -5.45 -3.65 6.81
N ILE A 344 -5.63 -4.77 6.11
CA ILE A 344 -6.90 -5.12 5.45
C ILE A 344 -7.92 -5.70 6.43
N ASN A 345 -7.49 -6.51 7.42
CA ASN A 345 -8.37 -7.36 8.20
C ASN A 345 -8.59 -6.90 9.64
N SER A 346 -7.80 -5.98 10.16
CA SER A 346 -8.00 -5.43 11.51
C SER A 346 -8.14 -3.91 11.46
N ALA A 347 -9.09 -3.38 12.23
CA ALA A 347 -9.18 -1.94 12.48
C ALA A 347 -8.07 -1.45 13.43
N ASP A 348 -7.37 -2.38 14.09
CA ASP A 348 -6.39 -2.11 15.13
C ASP A 348 -4.95 -2.17 14.61
N THR A 349 -4.08 -1.55 15.38
CA THR A 349 -2.65 -1.33 15.20
C THR A 349 -1.88 -2.57 14.72
N GLU A 350 -0.80 -2.30 14.03
CA GLU A 350 0.19 -3.29 13.63
C GLU A 350 0.52 -4.25 14.78
N LYS A 351 0.45 -5.53 14.47
CA LYS A 351 0.75 -6.61 15.40
C LYS A 351 2.09 -7.28 15.09
N ILE A 352 2.98 -6.56 14.40
CA ILE A 352 4.29 -7.06 13.97
C ILE A 352 5.38 -6.25 14.65
N TYR A 353 6.29 -6.94 15.33
CA TYR A 353 7.41 -6.34 16.05
C TYR A 353 8.71 -7.06 15.74
N ALA A 354 9.83 -6.40 16.02
CA ALA A 354 11.13 -7.06 15.99
C ALA A 354 11.21 -8.13 17.09
N SER A 355 11.73 -9.30 16.76
CA SER A 355 11.97 -10.35 17.74
C SER A 355 13.38 -10.27 18.33
N LYS A 356 13.54 -10.65 19.59
CA LYS A 356 14.87 -10.86 20.20
C LYS A 356 15.52 -12.15 19.72
N GLN A 357 14.70 -13.13 19.39
CA GLN A 357 15.09 -14.42 18.85
C GLN A 357 14.28 -14.63 17.57
N GLY A 358 14.93 -14.71 16.43
CA GLY A 358 14.30 -14.64 15.12
C GLY A 358 14.17 -13.21 14.60
N ASP A 359 13.50 -13.05 13.44
CA ASP A 359 13.38 -11.75 12.77
C ASP A 359 12.12 -10.98 13.18
N PHE A 360 10.98 -11.67 13.31
CA PHE A 360 9.68 -11.04 13.59
C PHE A 360 8.92 -11.75 14.69
N ASN A 361 8.20 -10.97 15.50
CA ASN A 361 7.18 -11.40 16.43
C ASN A 361 5.82 -10.87 15.96
N ILE A 362 4.85 -11.77 15.78
CA ILE A 362 3.50 -11.44 15.33
C ILE A 362 2.50 -11.80 16.41
N ASP A 363 1.55 -10.89 16.68
CA ASP A 363 0.51 -11.03 17.70
C ASP A 363 1.06 -11.30 19.14
N ASN A 364 2.31 -10.91 19.40
CA ASN A 364 3.05 -11.26 20.61
C ASN A 364 3.09 -12.79 20.90
N ARG A 365 2.90 -13.60 19.88
CA ARG A 365 2.79 -15.05 19.96
C ARG A 365 3.73 -15.77 19.00
N TYR A 366 3.59 -15.50 17.70
CA TYR A 366 4.29 -16.24 16.67
C TYR A 366 5.67 -15.64 16.38
N ILE A 367 6.70 -16.47 16.44
CA ILE A 367 8.08 -16.07 16.14
C ILE A 367 8.46 -16.60 14.75
N PHE A 368 8.96 -15.71 13.90
CA PHE A 368 9.39 -16.06 12.55
C PHE A 368 10.87 -15.76 12.33
N GLU A 369 11.54 -16.72 11.72
CA GLU A 369 12.91 -16.61 11.25
C GLU A 369 12.95 -16.77 9.74
N ILE A 370 13.40 -15.73 9.01
CA ILE A 370 13.32 -15.67 7.54
C ILE A 370 14.66 -16.06 6.93
N GLY A 371 14.64 -16.86 5.86
CA GLY A 371 15.90 -17.21 5.21
C GLY A 371 15.75 -17.92 3.86
N GLY A 372 16.86 -18.43 3.36
CA GLY A 372 16.89 -19.25 2.15
C GLY A 372 16.59 -20.72 2.44
N LYS A 373 16.64 -21.57 1.40
CA LYS A 373 16.31 -23.01 1.49
C LYS A 373 17.03 -23.77 2.62
N ASN A 374 18.25 -23.37 2.96
CA ASN A 374 19.08 -24.04 3.97
C ASN A 374 18.93 -23.43 5.38
N LYS A 375 18.03 -22.46 5.58
CA LYS A 375 17.81 -21.86 6.90
C LYS A 375 17.37 -22.93 7.89
N SER A 376 18.04 -22.98 9.05
CA SER A 376 17.78 -23.93 10.13
C SER A 376 17.01 -23.27 11.28
N PHE A 377 16.46 -24.11 12.17
CA PHE A 377 15.75 -23.67 13.38
C PHE A 377 16.69 -23.21 14.51
N LYS A 378 18.02 -23.21 14.33
CA LYS A 378 19.00 -23.01 15.40
C LYS A 378 18.70 -21.80 16.31
N GLN A 379 18.24 -20.69 15.75
CA GLN A 379 17.96 -19.47 16.52
C GLN A 379 16.65 -19.52 17.32
N ILE A 380 15.69 -20.34 16.88
CA ILE A 380 14.32 -20.41 17.41
C ILE A 380 13.93 -21.81 17.91
N ALA A 381 14.90 -22.75 18.02
CA ALA A 381 14.64 -24.18 18.23
C ALA A 381 13.82 -24.51 19.51
N ASN A 382 13.93 -23.68 20.53
CA ASN A 382 13.29 -23.92 21.84
C ASN A 382 12.11 -22.96 22.10
N LEU A 383 11.64 -22.26 21.08
CA LEU A 383 10.54 -21.33 21.24
C LEU A 383 9.22 -21.97 20.80
N PRO A 384 8.17 -21.88 21.62
CA PRO A 384 6.84 -22.28 21.19
C PRO A 384 6.36 -21.40 20.05
N ASP A 385 5.45 -21.91 19.24
CA ASP A 385 4.83 -21.17 18.12
C ASP A 385 5.87 -20.49 17.20
N SER A 386 7.01 -21.15 16.94
CA SER A 386 8.10 -20.62 16.13
C SER A 386 8.19 -21.30 14.77
N PHE A 387 8.49 -20.51 13.72
CA PHE A 387 8.47 -20.95 12.33
C PHE A 387 9.67 -20.42 11.55
N VAL A 388 10.27 -21.28 10.70
CA VAL A 388 11.23 -20.87 9.69
C VAL A 388 10.49 -20.60 8.39
N VAL A 389 10.59 -19.39 7.85
CA VAL A 389 10.02 -19.04 6.54
C VAL A 389 11.14 -19.06 5.52
N ALA A 390 11.12 -20.05 4.63
CA ALA A 390 12.20 -20.32 3.71
C ALA A 390 11.85 -19.97 2.27
N ASP A 391 12.75 -19.24 1.61
CA ASP A 391 12.71 -18.99 0.17
C ASP A 391 13.38 -20.13 -0.58
N ASP A 392 13.16 -20.18 -1.92
CA ASP A 392 13.68 -21.22 -2.82
C ASP A 392 13.27 -22.64 -2.45
N ILE A 393 12.12 -22.81 -1.79
CA ILE A 393 11.46 -24.10 -1.58
C ILE A 393 10.01 -24.02 -2.09
N GLU A 394 9.56 -25.04 -2.78
CA GLU A 394 8.19 -25.16 -3.25
C GLU A 394 7.27 -25.67 -2.13
N LEU A 395 7.72 -26.66 -1.38
CA LEU A 395 7.00 -27.29 -0.27
C LEU A 395 7.77 -27.13 1.03
N GLY A 396 7.02 -26.96 2.10
CA GLY A 396 7.53 -26.93 3.47
C GLY A 396 7.32 -28.25 4.20
N PHE A 397 7.92 -28.36 5.40
CA PHE A 397 7.74 -29.50 6.29
C PHE A 397 7.78 -29.07 7.75
N GLY A 398 6.84 -29.57 8.56
CA GLY A 398 6.71 -29.19 9.98
C GLY A 398 6.53 -27.67 10.12
N ASN A 399 7.36 -27.02 10.91
CA ASN A 399 7.33 -25.56 11.09
C ASN A 399 8.18 -24.78 10.06
N LYS A 400 8.62 -25.42 8.98
CA LYS A 400 9.30 -24.75 7.87
C LYS A 400 8.33 -24.50 6.72
N ILE A 401 8.05 -23.24 6.46
CA ILE A 401 6.99 -22.79 5.54
C ILE A 401 7.61 -22.08 4.34
N PRO A 402 7.14 -22.33 3.10
CA PRO A 402 7.60 -21.58 1.93
C PRO A 402 7.25 -20.09 2.03
N LEU A 403 8.24 -19.22 1.76
CA LEU A 403 8.05 -17.76 1.83
C LEU A 403 6.96 -17.27 0.87
N TRP A 404 6.85 -17.84 -0.32
CA TRP A 404 5.88 -17.43 -1.33
C TRP A 404 4.42 -17.59 -0.88
N LEU A 405 4.11 -18.51 0.06
CA LEU A 405 2.76 -18.69 0.60
C LEU A 405 2.22 -17.44 1.32
N PHE A 406 3.10 -16.66 1.96
CA PHE A 406 2.67 -15.40 2.59
C PHE A 406 2.18 -14.36 1.57
N GLY A 407 2.48 -14.54 0.30
CA GLY A 407 1.88 -13.77 -0.79
C GLY A 407 0.43 -14.14 -1.12
N PHE A 408 -0.19 -15.06 -0.38
CA PHE A 408 -1.59 -15.49 -0.51
C PHE A 408 -2.47 -15.05 0.67
N LEU A 409 -1.99 -14.17 1.53
CA LEU A 409 -2.74 -13.68 2.69
C LEU A 409 -3.94 -12.78 2.32
N TYR A 410 -3.95 -12.17 1.13
CA TYR A 410 -5.06 -11.32 0.67
C TYR A 410 -5.21 -11.31 -0.84
#